data_85f1c47cb8e264d2abd9d7eb361a5dcf
#
_entry.id   85f1c47cb8e264d2abd9d7eb361a5dcf
#
_cell.length_a   1.000
_cell.length_b   1.000
_cell.length_c   1.000
_cell.angle_alpha   90.00
_cell.angle_beta   90.00
_cell.angle_gamma   90.00
#
_symmetry.space_group_name_H-M   'P 1'
#
loop_
_entity.id
_entity.type
_entity.pdbx_description
1 polymer ?
#
loop_
_entity_poly.entity_id
_entity_poly.type
_entity_poly.pdbx_seq_one_letter_code
_entity_poly.pdbx_strand_id
1 'polypeptide(L)'
;MIVDYNDLEVCQIELTTECGAGCPQCPRNVHGGKTVDDLPICELSLDEIKKIFPTELVKRLRLVFFCGTYGDPIWARDVLPVIKWLREVNPKLEIGLNTNGSARTEKWWGEMANVLGDNGYVVFSIDGDEETNHIYRRYTDYNKIIRNAKAFIKSGGEAILEFLVFRHNEHQVEDIEKFSKELGFKRFTSKKTGRFLTKDHTIIQKQEVLSKEGEIEYYLEKPKNPEYRNISLEKIDKLIEEHTTFDDYLNQVPIKCLVKQKKELYLSADGLIIPCGWLADRMYGLHTDSKSSKQFWDLIHEVGGKDGLDARKHSIKEIVEGKLFKKVSESWTKKTISEGKMERCAVVCGQDLDILKNQAVKIYRYESYDKK
;
A
#
# COMPACT_ATOMS: atom_id res chain seq x y z
N MET A 1 -22.99 0.94 6.23
CA MET A 1 -22.33 1.02 4.91
C MET A 1 -20.92 1.59 5.09
N ILE A 2 -19.91 1.10 4.35
CA ILE A 2 -18.53 1.59 4.44
C ILE A 2 -18.44 3.00 3.85
N VAL A 3 -18.92 3.17 2.63
CA VAL A 3 -18.96 4.45 1.93
C VAL A 3 -20.22 4.51 1.06
N ASP A 4 -20.82 5.68 0.92
CA ASP A 4 -21.85 5.98 -0.08
C ASP A 4 -21.16 6.39 -1.39
N TYR A 5 -21.71 5.98 -2.53
CA TYR A 5 -21.14 6.35 -3.83
C TYR A 5 -21.05 7.85 -4.04
N ASN A 6 -22.05 8.59 -3.55
CA ASN A 6 -22.09 10.05 -3.71
C ASN A 6 -21.09 10.77 -2.79
N ASP A 7 -20.67 10.11 -1.73
CA ASP A 7 -19.70 10.63 -0.75
C ASP A 7 -18.25 10.24 -1.07
N LEU A 8 -18.00 9.46 -2.14
CA LEU A 8 -16.63 9.06 -2.52
C LEU A 8 -15.76 10.29 -2.80
N GLU A 9 -14.63 10.38 -2.09
CA GLU A 9 -13.65 11.46 -2.21
C GLU A 9 -12.26 10.95 -2.61
N VAL A 10 -11.94 9.69 -2.29
CA VAL A 10 -10.61 9.11 -2.48
C VAL A 10 -10.70 7.79 -3.20
N CYS A 11 -9.82 7.59 -4.18
CA CYS A 11 -9.65 6.29 -4.83
C CYS A 11 -8.19 5.85 -4.76
N GLN A 12 -7.94 4.70 -4.18
CA GLN A 12 -6.68 4.00 -4.34
C GLN A 12 -6.78 3.09 -5.57
N ILE A 13 -5.85 3.21 -6.50
CA ILE A 13 -5.85 2.46 -7.75
C ILE A 13 -4.55 1.65 -7.87
N GLU A 14 -4.68 0.35 -8.04
CA GLU A 14 -3.61 -0.53 -8.48
C GLU A 14 -3.77 -0.78 -9.98
N LEU A 15 -2.90 -0.16 -10.79
CA LEU A 15 -2.98 -0.29 -12.26
C LEU A 15 -2.40 -1.58 -12.79
N THR A 16 -1.48 -2.19 -12.08
CA THR A 16 -0.82 -3.43 -12.50
C THR A 16 -0.39 -4.23 -11.28
N THR A 17 -0.33 -5.55 -11.44
CA THR A 17 0.30 -6.44 -10.48
C THR A 17 1.78 -6.64 -10.77
N GLU A 18 2.33 -6.08 -11.85
CA GLU A 18 3.75 -6.15 -12.14
C GLU A 18 4.59 -5.24 -11.24
N CYS A 19 5.75 -5.74 -10.82
CA CYS A 19 6.75 -5.01 -10.05
C CYS A 19 8.12 -5.64 -10.27
N GLY A 20 9.15 -4.82 -10.47
CA GLY A 20 10.52 -5.30 -10.62
C GLY A 20 11.25 -5.61 -9.33
N ALA A 21 10.67 -5.26 -8.16
CA ALA A 21 11.30 -5.46 -6.86
C ALA A 21 10.84 -6.76 -6.19
N GLY A 22 11.76 -7.41 -5.48
CA GLY A 22 11.52 -8.61 -4.65
C GLY A 22 11.56 -8.29 -3.16
N CYS A 23 10.76 -7.33 -2.68
CA CYS A 23 10.78 -6.96 -1.26
C CYS A 23 10.33 -8.12 -0.36
N PRO A 24 11.10 -8.50 0.68
CA PRO A 24 10.82 -9.69 1.50
C PRO A 24 9.48 -9.68 2.24
N GLN A 25 9.00 -8.49 2.61
CA GLN A 25 7.72 -8.35 3.30
C GLN A 25 6.56 -7.95 2.37
N CYS A 26 6.74 -8.00 1.05
CA CYS A 26 5.67 -7.74 0.09
C CYS A 26 4.83 -9.00 -0.13
N PRO A 27 3.48 -8.92 -0.09
CA PRO A 27 2.61 -10.08 -0.32
C PRO A 27 2.72 -10.65 -1.75
N ARG A 28 3.29 -9.90 -2.69
CA ARG A 28 3.57 -10.33 -4.05
C ARG A 28 4.58 -11.48 -4.12
N ASN A 29 5.55 -11.51 -3.21
CA ASN A 29 6.72 -12.38 -3.30
C ASN A 29 6.77 -13.38 -2.14
N VAL A 30 7.20 -14.59 -2.40
CA VAL A 30 7.49 -15.56 -1.35
C VAL A 30 8.78 -15.14 -0.66
N HIS A 31 8.66 -14.38 0.44
CA HIS A 31 9.76 -13.88 1.27
C HIS A 31 10.90 -13.20 0.46
N GLY A 32 10.55 -12.46 -0.59
CA GLY A 32 11.53 -11.76 -1.44
C GLY A 32 12.09 -12.59 -2.59
N GLY A 33 11.70 -13.85 -2.71
CA GLY A 33 12.07 -14.76 -3.79
C GLY A 33 11.15 -14.65 -5.01
N LYS A 34 10.59 -15.78 -5.45
CA LYS A 34 9.67 -15.81 -6.59
C LYS A 34 8.35 -15.05 -6.30
N THR A 35 7.69 -14.61 -7.36
CA THR A 35 6.30 -14.15 -7.29
C THR A 35 5.40 -15.31 -6.87
N VAL A 36 4.38 -15.03 -6.05
CA VAL A 36 3.41 -16.05 -5.62
C VAL A 36 2.63 -16.59 -6.80
N ASP A 37 2.37 -17.90 -6.80
CA ASP A 37 1.87 -18.60 -7.99
C ASP A 37 0.40 -18.28 -8.33
N ASP A 38 -0.39 -17.86 -7.35
CA ASP A 38 -1.84 -17.56 -7.49
C ASP A 38 -2.15 -16.09 -7.86
N LEU A 39 -1.12 -15.23 -7.94
CA LEU A 39 -1.31 -13.84 -8.33
C LEU A 39 -1.50 -13.70 -9.83
N PRO A 40 -2.66 -13.21 -10.32
CA PRO A 40 -2.83 -12.90 -11.73
C PRO A 40 -1.88 -11.76 -12.14
N ILE A 41 -1.12 -11.97 -13.21
CA ILE A 41 -0.29 -10.91 -13.80
C ILE A 41 -1.15 -10.16 -14.80
N CYS A 42 -1.52 -8.94 -14.47
CA CYS A 42 -2.45 -8.13 -15.25
C CYS A 42 -2.21 -6.63 -15.06
N GLU A 43 -2.79 -5.84 -15.94
CA GLU A 43 -2.82 -4.39 -15.85
C GLU A 43 -4.14 -3.83 -16.40
N LEU A 44 -4.55 -2.66 -15.93
CA LEU A 44 -5.67 -1.90 -16.45
C LEU A 44 -5.20 -0.89 -17.50
N SER A 45 -5.82 -0.94 -18.67
CA SER A 45 -5.60 0.04 -19.74
C SER A 45 -6.31 1.37 -19.45
N LEU A 46 -5.90 2.43 -20.16
CA LEU A 46 -6.59 3.72 -20.12
C LEU A 46 -8.08 3.60 -20.48
N ASP A 47 -8.42 2.77 -21.45
CA ASP A 47 -9.81 2.60 -21.88
C ASP A 47 -10.66 1.91 -20.81
N GLU A 48 -10.11 0.91 -20.10
CA GLU A 48 -10.78 0.29 -18.96
C GLU A 48 -10.95 1.29 -17.82
N ILE A 49 -9.93 2.08 -17.49
CA ILE A 49 -10.04 3.13 -16.48
C ILE A 49 -11.13 4.15 -16.82
N LYS A 50 -11.19 4.61 -18.08
CA LYS A 50 -12.26 5.51 -18.55
C LYS A 50 -13.66 4.88 -18.46
N LYS A 51 -13.77 3.58 -18.70
CA LYS A 51 -15.03 2.84 -18.58
C LYS A 51 -15.44 2.70 -17.10
N ILE A 52 -14.49 2.39 -16.22
CA ILE A 52 -14.71 2.19 -14.78
C ILE A 52 -15.08 3.49 -14.08
N PHE A 53 -14.38 4.59 -14.39
CA PHE A 53 -14.55 5.89 -13.74
C PHE A 53 -15.33 6.88 -14.61
N PRO A 54 -16.63 7.05 -14.39
CA PRO A 54 -17.40 8.11 -15.06
C PRO A 54 -16.77 9.48 -14.78
N THR A 55 -16.74 10.36 -15.79
CA THR A 55 -16.18 11.72 -15.65
C THR A 55 -16.78 12.50 -14.49
N GLU A 56 -18.07 12.31 -14.21
CA GLU A 56 -18.77 12.98 -13.09
C GLU A 56 -18.25 12.50 -11.71
N LEU A 57 -17.82 11.24 -11.60
CA LEU A 57 -17.13 10.77 -10.39
C LEU A 57 -15.75 11.42 -10.28
N VAL A 58 -14.94 11.38 -11.35
CA VAL A 58 -13.59 11.96 -11.37
C VAL A 58 -13.60 13.46 -11.01
N LYS A 59 -14.55 14.23 -11.50
CA LYS A 59 -14.70 15.68 -11.21
C LYS A 59 -14.87 15.99 -9.72
N ARG A 60 -15.48 15.09 -8.96
CA ARG A 60 -15.73 15.29 -7.52
C ARG A 60 -14.70 14.64 -6.61
N LEU A 61 -13.82 13.77 -7.15
CA LEU A 61 -12.75 13.20 -6.36
C LEU A 61 -11.78 14.28 -5.89
N ARG A 62 -11.32 14.14 -4.67
CA ARG A 62 -10.30 14.98 -4.06
C ARG A 62 -8.90 14.40 -4.28
N LEU A 63 -8.77 13.07 -4.21
CA LEU A 63 -7.49 12.38 -4.31
C LEU A 63 -7.63 11.07 -5.08
N VAL A 64 -6.74 10.84 -6.03
CA VAL A 64 -6.44 9.52 -6.59
C VAL A 64 -5.02 9.14 -6.20
N PHE A 65 -4.87 7.95 -5.63
CA PHE A 65 -3.60 7.48 -5.14
C PHE A 65 -3.21 6.16 -5.81
N PHE A 66 -2.13 6.19 -6.58
CA PHE A 66 -1.62 5.01 -7.25
C PHE A 66 -0.64 4.28 -6.33
N CYS A 67 -1.11 3.19 -5.72
CA CYS A 67 -0.31 2.34 -4.86
C CYS A 67 -0.90 0.93 -4.89
N GLY A 68 -0.18 0.01 -5.45
CA GLY A 68 -0.59 -1.39 -5.49
C GLY A 68 -0.38 -2.11 -4.17
N THR A 69 -1.18 -3.13 -3.95
CA THR A 69 -0.93 -4.16 -2.94
C THR A 69 0.17 -5.11 -3.45
N TYR A 70 0.17 -5.40 -4.74
CA TYR A 70 1.07 -6.34 -5.39
C TYR A 70 2.00 -5.69 -6.42
N GLY A 71 1.54 -4.67 -7.15
CA GLY A 71 2.29 -4.05 -8.22
C GLY A 71 2.88 -2.68 -7.88
N ASP A 72 3.70 -2.18 -8.78
CA ASP A 72 4.22 -0.83 -8.74
C ASP A 72 3.68 -0.03 -9.93
N PRO A 73 3.01 1.11 -9.73
CA PRO A 73 2.30 1.83 -10.80
C PRO A 73 3.18 2.21 -11.99
N ILE A 74 4.50 2.42 -11.79
CA ILE A 74 5.40 2.77 -12.90
C ILE A 74 5.65 1.60 -13.87
N TRP A 75 5.25 0.39 -13.53
CA TRP A 75 5.30 -0.77 -14.43
C TRP A 75 4.08 -0.83 -15.35
N ALA A 76 2.95 -0.26 -14.98
CA ALA A 76 1.78 -0.18 -15.85
C ALA A 76 2.08 0.65 -17.10
N ARG A 77 1.77 0.09 -18.29
CA ARG A 77 1.98 0.75 -19.59
C ARG A 77 1.31 2.12 -19.63
N ASP A 78 0.08 2.17 -19.17
CA ASP A 78 -0.81 3.32 -19.33
C ASP A 78 -0.85 4.26 -18.11
N VAL A 79 0.04 4.13 -17.12
CA VAL A 79 0.01 5.01 -15.92
C VAL A 79 0.08 6.50 -16.30
N LEU A 80 0.98 6.90 -17.20
CA LEU A 80 1.10 8.30 -17.61
C LEU A 80 -0.11 8.78 -18.44
N PRO A 81 -0.62 8.04 -19.43
CA PRO A 81 -1.90 8.33 -20.10
C PRO A 81 -3.08 8.45 -19.12
N VAL A 82 -3.19 7.58 -18.13
CA VAL A 82 -4.25 7.64 -17.12
C VAL A 82 -4.16 8.93 -16.31
N ILE A 83 -2.97 9.30 -15.84
CA ILE A 83 -2.77 10.55 -15.07
C ILE A 83 -3.10 11.77 -15.92
N LYS A 84 -2.68 11.79 -17.20
CA LYS A 84 -3.04 12.88 -18.13
C LYS A 84 -4.55 13.03 -18.24
N TRP A 85 -5.26 11.94 -18.48
CA TRP A 85 -6.72 11.96 -18.58
C TRP A 85 -7.39 12.41 -17.26
N LEU A 86 -6.94 11.92 -16.11
CA LEU A 86 -7.46 12.37 -14.81
C LEU A 86 -7.27 13.86 -14.61
N ARG A 87 -6.12 14.39 -15.01
CA ARG A 87 -5.79 15.82 -14.93
C ARG A 87 -6.64 16.68 -15.87
N GLU A 88 -6.91 16.17 -17.09
CA GLU A 88 -7.81 16.82 -18.06
C GLU A 88 -9.25 16.91 -17.52
N VAL A 89 -9.74 15.84 -16.88
CA VAL A 89 -11.11 15.79 -16.34
C VAL A 89 -11.25 16.61 -15.08
N ASN A 90 -10.26 16.58 -14.19
CA ASN A 90 -10.24 17.30 -12.91
C ASN A 90 -8.86 17.95 -12.66
N PRO A 91 -8.65 19.19 -13.10
CA PRO A 91 -7.38 19.90 -12.92
C PRO A 91 -6.98 20.12 -11.44
N LYS A 92 -7.93 20.07 -10.51
CA LYS A 92 -7.70 20.24 -9.06
C LYS A 92 -7.47 18.93 -8.32
N LEU A 93 -7.64 17.80 -8.98
CA LEU A 93 -7.46 16.49 -8.37
C LEU A 93 -6.04 16.34 -7.80
N GLU A 94 -5.93 15.99 -6.54
CA GLU A 94 -4.66 15.58 -5.98
C GLU A 94 -4.31 14.18 -6.51
N ILE A 95 -3.08 13.99 -7.02
CA ILE A 95 -2.65 12.70 -7.56
C ILE A 95 -1.32 12.31 -6.90
N GLY A 96 -1.34 11.18 -6.18
CA GLY A 96 -0.16 10.61 -5.54
C GLY A 96 0.26 9.27 -6.13
N LEU A 97 1.55 8.97 -6.15
CA LEU A 97 2.09 7.67 -6.51
C LEU A 97 3.07 7.18 -5.46
N ASN A 98 2.98 5.88 -5.10
CA ASN A 98 4.06 5.20 -4.37
C ASN A 98 4.80 4.27 -5.34
N THR A 99 6.13 4.34 -5.31
CA THR A 99 6.97 3.54 -6.21
C THR A 99 8.34 3.23 -5.62
N ASN A 100 8.96 2.15 -6.08
CA ASN A 100 10.37 1.88 -5.85
C ASN A 100 11.30 2.69 -6.78
N GLY A 101 10.77 3.37 -7.80
CA GLY A 101 11.53 4.25 -8.71
C GLY A 101 12.46 3.55 -9.70
N SER A 102 12.51 2.21 -9.76
CA SER A 102 13.53 1.45 -10.50
C SER A 102 13.26 1.28 -11.99
N ALA A 103 12.09 1.69 -12.48
CA ALA A 103 11.70 1.54 -13.89
C ALA A 103 11.65 2.90 -14.62
N ARG A 104 11.43 2.82 -15.95
CA ARG A 104 11.31 3.98 -16.87
C ARG A 104 12.64 4.69 -17.12
N THR A 105 12.56 5.76 -17.92
CA THR A 105 13.71 6.60 -18.30
C THR A 105 13.63 7.96 -17.63
N GLU A 106 14.74 8.68 -17.51
CA GLU A 106 14.77 10.05 -16.97
C GLU A 106 13.82 11.00 -17.74
N LYS A 107 13.74 10.85 -19.08
CA LYS A 107 12.79 11.61 -19.91
C LYS A 107 11.33 11.36 -19.48
N TRP A 108 10.98 10.11 -19.24
CA TRP A 108 9.63 9.73 -18.77
C TRP A 108 9.34 10.32 -17.39
N TRP A 109 10.31 10.31 -16.48
CA TRP A 109 10.17 10.93 -15.15
C TRP A 109 10.00 12.44 -15.22
N GLY A 110 10.70 13.12 -16.14
CA GLY A 110 10.48 14.54 -16.42
C GLY A 110 9.07 14.82 -16.95
N GLU A 111 8.54 13.97 -17.84
CA GLU A 111 7.17 14.08 -18.35
C GLU A 111 6.15 13.83 -17.23
N MET A 112 6.37 12.85 -16.35
CA MET A 112 5.54 12.56 -15.19
C MET A 112 5.43 13.79 -14.26
N ALA A 113 6.55 14.46 -13.97
CA ALA A 113 6.57 15.66 -13.18
C ALA A 113 5.70 16.78 -13.77
N ASN A 114 5.83 17.02 -15.08
CA ASN A 114 5.03 18.03 -15.79
C ASN A 114 3.51 17.71 -15.76
N VAL A 115 3.14 16.43 -15.89
CA VAL A 115 1.72 16.02 -15.90
C VAL A 115 1.11 16.07 -14.50
N LEU A 116 1.86 15.69 -13.47
CA LEU A 116 1.41 15.79 -12.09
C LEU A 116 1.20 17.26 -11.66
N GLY A 117 2.12 18.14 -12.06
CA GLY A 117 2.04 19.57 -11.71
C GLY A 117 2.03 19.82 -10.21
N ASP A 118 1.50 20.98 -9.80
CA ASP A 118 1.51 21.42 -8.39
C ASP A 118 0.57 20.61 -7.47
N ASN A 119 -0.41 19.90 -8.03
CA ASN A 119 -1.36 19.07 -7.28
C ASN A 119 -1.03 17.58 -7.34
N GLY A 120 0.25 17.23 -7.55
CA GLY A 120 0.65 15.83 -7.57
C GLY A 120 2.03 15.60 -6.98
N TYR A 121 2.24 14.37 -6.45
CA TYR A 121 3.47 14.00 -5.80
C TYR A 121 3.84 12.54 -6.07
N VAL A 122 5.12 12.23 -5.94
CA VAL A 122 5.64 10.86 -6.00
C VAL A 122 6.38 10.52 -4.71
N VAL A 123 6.00 9.40 -4.12
CA VAL A 123 6.68 8.81 -2.96
C VAL A 123 7.67 7.76 -3.47
N PHE A 124 8.94 8.06 -3.38
CA PHE A 124 10.03 7.13 -3.67
C PHE A 124 10.36 6.32 -2.42
N SER A 125 10.24 5.00 -2.52
CA SER A 125 10.59 4.08 -1.45
C SER A 125 12.07 3.67 -1.58
N ILE A 126 12.93 4.29 -0.78
CA ILE A 126 14.39 4.08 -0.77
C ILE A 126 14.78 3.71 0.67
N ASP A 127 15.30 2.50 0.88
CA ASP A 127 15.51 1.92 2.22
C ASP A 127 16.99 1.72 2.55
N GLY A 128 17.84 2.62 2.09
CA GLY A 128 19.29 2.61 2.35
C GLY A 128 20.05 3.42 1.31
N ASP A 129 21.36 3.35 1.41
CA ASP A 129 22.31 3.81 0.41
C ASP A 129 22.54 2.74 -0.69
N GLU A 130 23.55 2.93 -1.54
CA GLU A 130 23.90 1.99 -2.60
C GLU A 130 24.23 0.58 -2.09
N GLU A 131 24.82 0.49 -0.88
CA GLU A 131 25.26 -0.78 -0.30
C GLU A 131 24.14 -1.53 0.44
N THR A 132 23.08 -0.84 0.86
CA THR A 132 22.06 -1.43 1.76
C THR A 132 20.65 -1.45 1.18
N ASN A 133 20.30 -0.55 0.25
CA ASN A 133 18.97 -0.49 -0.32
C ASN A 133 18.51 -1.83 -0.91
N HIS A 134 19.41 -2.57 -1.57
CA HIS A 134 19.12 -3.85 -2.20
C HIS A 134 18.81 -4.97 -1.21
N ILE A 135 19.15 -4.82 0.07
CA ILE A 135 18.82 -5.81 1.11
C ILE A 135 17.30 -5.93 1.30
N TYR A 136 16.58 -4.82 1.17
CA TYR A 136 15.12 -4.84 1.19
C TYR A 136 14.50 -4.66 -0.20
N ARG A 137 14.99 -3.69 -1.00
CA ARG A 137 14.50 -3.43 -2.37
C ARG A 137 15.23 -4.32 -3.37
N ARG A 138 15.13 -5.62 -3.17
CA ARG A 138 15.81 -6.63 -3.99
C ARG A 138 15.48 -6.47 -5.47
N TYR A 139 16.45 -6.80 -6.32
CA TYR A 139 16.35 -6.75 -7.79
C TYR A 139 16.13 -5.34 -8.35
N THR A 140 16.40 -4.29 -7.57
CA THR A 140 16.37 -2.91 -8.05
C THR A 140 17.77 -2.35 -8.21
N ASP A 141 17.93 -1.40 -9.13
CA ASP A 141 19.18 -0.66 -9.35
C ASP A 141 19.10 0.69 -8.61
N TYR A 142 19.85 0.84 -7.52
CA TYR A 142 19.88 2.04 -6.69
C TYR A 142 20.26 3.29 -7.51
N ASN A 143 21.31 3.20 -8.34
CA ASN A 143 21.77 4.33 -9.13
C ASN A 143 20.71 4.80 -10.14
N LYS A 144 19.94 3.84 -10.71
CA LYS A 144 18.80 4.18 -11.57
C LYS A 144 17.69 4.86 -10.79
N ILE A 145 17.37 4.40 -9.59
CA ILE A 145 16.36 5.04 -8.72
C ILE A 145 16.75 6.48 -8.45
N ILE A 146 18.00 6.74 -8.07
CA ILE A 146 18.49 8.10 -7.77
C ILE A 146 18.48 8.98 -9.02
N ARG A 147 18.91 8.48 -10.20
CA ARG A 147 18.81 9.25 -11.46
C ARG A 147 17.35 9.60 -11.79
N ASN A 148 16.43 8.67 -11.64
CA ASN A 148 15.02 8.87 -11.89
C ASN A 148 14.41 9.92 -10.94
N ALA A 149 14.70 9.82 -9.63
CA ALA A 149 14.25 10.81 -8.66
C ALA A 149 14.80 12.20 -8.94
N LYS A 150 16.10 12.32 -9.29
CA LYS A 150 16.72 13.59 -9.71
C LYS A 150 16.04 14.17 -10.96
N ALA A 151 15.74 13.36 -11.96
CA ALA A 151 15.07 13.82 -13.18
C ALA A 151 13.65 14.34 -12.89
N PHE A 152 12.91 13.65 -12.03
CA PHE A 152 11.58 14.07 -11.58
C PHE A 152 11.64 15.41 -10.82
N ILE A 153 12.54 15.52 -9.84
CA ILE A 153 12.73 16.74 -9.03
C ILE A 153 13.19 17.91 -9.90
N LYS A 154 14.18 17.70 -10.78
CA LYS A 154 14.71 18.73 -11.69
C LYS A 154 13.62 19.29 -12.61
N SER A 155 12.63 18.49 -12.96
CA SER A 155 11.48 18.89 -13.78
C SER A 155 10.35 19.54 -12.98
N GLY A 156 10.55 19.85 -11.69
CA GLY A 156 9.62 20.54 -10.80
C GLY A 156 8.66 19.60 -10.05
N GLY A 157 8.83 18.28 -10.14
CA GLY A 157 7.97 17.32 -9.46
C GLY A 157 8.15 17.33 -7.93
N GLU A 158 7.05 17.20 -7.19
CA GLU A 158 7.09 17.04 -5.74
C GLU A 158 7.45 15.59 -5.37
N ALA A 159 8.68 15.37 -4.93
CA ALA A 159 9.18 14.08 -4.49
C ALA A 159 9.22 13.95 -2.98
N ILE A 160 8.77 12.81 -2.47
CA ILE A 160 8.80 12.41 -1.07
C ILE A 160 9.67 11.17 -0.97
N LEU A 161 10.59 11.10 0.00
CA LEU A 161 11.35 9.90 0.30
C LEU A 161 10.73 9.19 1.50
N GLU A 162 10.34 7.93 1.32
CA GLU A 162 9.97 7.03 2.41
C GLU A 162 11.07 6.00 2.62
N PHE A 163 11.48 5.84 3.88
CA PHE A 163 12.54 4.97 4.32
C PHE A 163 12.03 3.99 5.38
N LEU A 164 11.99 2.72 5.05
CA LEU A 164 11.54 1.67 5.96
C LEU A 164 12.73 1.14 6.79
N VAL A 165 12.63 1.27 8.11
CA VAL A 165 13.74 0.99 9.00
C VAL A 165 13.79 -0.48 9.40
N PHE A 166 14.98 -1.08 9.25
CA PHE A 166 15.34 -2.44 9.66
C PHE A 166 16.68 -2.40 10.41
N ARG A 167 17.09 -3.54 10.92
CA ARG A 167 18.37 -3.70 11.61
C ARG A 167 19.58 -3.26 10.77
N HIS A 168 19.57 -3.61 9.47
CA HIS A 168 20.70 -3.36 8.57
C HIS A 168 20.87 -1.91 8.17
N ASN A 169 19.81 -1.08 8.28
CA ASN A 169 19.81 0.31 7.85
C ASN A 169 19.42 1.32 8.95
N GLU A 170 19.16 0.89 10.19
CA GLU A 170 18.75 1.79 11.28
C GLU A 170 19.78 2.89 11.60
N HIS A 171 21.07 2.64 11.34
CA HIS A 171 22.16 3.59 11.52
C HIS A 171 22.24 4.66 10.43
N GLN A 172 21.53 4.49 9.31
CA GLN A 172 21.57 5.37 8.15
C GLN A 172 20.44 6.42 8.14
N VAL A 173 19.50 6.37 9.08
CA VAL A 173 18.29 7.23 9.05
C VAL A 173 18.63 8.71 8.92
N GLU A 174 19.59 9.22 9.69
CA GLU A 174 19.99 10.63 9.68
C GLU A 174 20.75 11.00 8.39
N ASP A 175 21.62 10.11 7.91
CA ASP A 175 22.38 10.33 6.68
C ASP A 175 21.46 10.34 5.45
N ILE A 176 20.49 9.43 5.38
CA ILE A 176 19.51 9.38 4.29
C ILE A 176 18.54 10.57 4.37
N GLU A 177 18.18 11.04 5.55
CA GLU A 177 17.41 12.28 5.71
C GLU A 177 18.18 13.48 5.11
N LYS A 178 19.43 13.66 5.50
CA LYS A 178 20.30 14.73 4.97
C LYS A 178 20.44 14.61 3.46
N PHE A 179 20.77 13.42 2.96
CA PHE A 179 20.85 13.12 1.55
C PHE A 179 19.57 13.45 0.78
N SER A 180 18.40 13.12 1.34
CA SER A 180 17.11 13.43 0.73
C SER A 180 16.90 14.93 0.56
N LYS A 181 17.27 15.71 1.58
CA LYS A 181 17.20 17.17 1.54
C LYS A 181 18.15 17.76 0.48
N GLU A 182 19.38 17.28 0.42
CA GLU A 182 20.39 17.70 -0.57
C GLU A 182 19.96 17.39 -2.02
N LEU A 183 19.25 16.27 -2.22
CA LEU A 183 18.68 15.92 -3.53
C LEU A 183 17.45 16.74 -3.93
N GLY A 184 16.83 17.47 -2.99
CA GLY A 184 15.66 18.30 -3.23
C GLY A 184 14.32 17.62 -3.02
N PHE A 185 14.28 16.49 -2.32
CA PHE A 185 13.01 15.94 -1.85
C PHE A 185 12.29 16.95 -0.96
N LYS A 186 10.96 17.04 -1.05
CA LYS A 186 10.15 17.96 -0.24
C LYS A 186 9.86 17.42 1.16
N ARG A 187 9.91 16.10 1.32
CA ARG A 187 9.66 15.44 2.59
C ARG A 187 10.47 14.15 2.68
N PHE A 188 10.94 13.87 3.89
CA PHE A 188 11.47 12.57 4.30
C PHE A 188 10.56 11.97 5.37
N THR A 189 10.32 10.66 5.29
CA THR A 189 9.56 9.94 6.30
C THR A 189 10.24 8.60 6.59
N SER A 190 10.77 8.44 7.80
CA SER A 190 11.20 7.12 8.25
C SER A 190 10.00 6.34 8.80
N LYS A 191 9.89 5.07 8.43
CA LYS A 191 8.76 4.20 8.75
C LYS A 191 9.18 2.96 9.53
N LYS A 192 8.30 2.52 10.41
CA LYS A 192 8.39 1.28 11.20
C LYS A 192 7.56 0.20 10.52
N THR A 193 8.17 -0.93 10.17
CA THR A 193 7.38 -2.04 9.63
C THR A 193 6.49 -2.67 10.72
N GLY A 194 5.25 -2.97 10.34
CA GLY A 194 4.32 -3.77 11.15
C GLY A 194 4.29 -5.25 10.73
N ARG A 195 5.26 -5.72 9.93
CA ARG A 195 5.18 -7.04 9.27
C ARG A 195 6.10 -8.10 9.89
N PHE A 196 6.68 -7.86 11.04
CA PHE A 196 7.34 -8.91 11.84
C PHE A 196 6.32 -9.70 12.67
N LEU A 197 5.33 -10.25 11.97
CA LEU A 197 4.21 -10.97 12.54
C LEU A 197 3.87 -12.14 11.62
N THR A 198 3.71 -13.33 12.19
CA THR A 198 3.25 -14.50 11.44
C THR A 198 1.75 -14.38 11.09
N LYS A 199 1.25 -15.30 10.27
CA LYS A 199 -0.18 -15.41 9.98
C LYS A 199 -1.05 -15.71 11.21
N ASP A 200 -0.46 -16.31 12.23
CA ASP A 200 -1.10 -16.63 13.52
C ASP A 200 -0.83 -15.55 14.58
N HIS A 201 -0.43 -14.37 14.15
CA HIS A 201 -0.17 -13.19 14.97
C HIS A 201 0.97 -13.36 16.00
N THR A 202 1.86 -14.33 15.82
CA THR A 202 3.08 -14.48 16.64
C THR A 202 4.15 -13.50 16.18
N ILE A 203 4.73 -12.75 17.12
CA ILE A 203 5.82 -11.81 16.82
C ILE A 203 7.09 -12.58 16.50
N ILE A 204 7.73 -12.22 15.39
CA ILE A 204 9.04 -12.75 14.99
C ILE A 204 10.10 -11.66 15.08
N GLN A 205 11.32 -12.04 15.46
CA GLN A 205 12.47 -11.12 15.53
C GLN A 205 13.19 -10.98 14.20
N LYS A 206 13.12 -12.03 13.39
CA LYS A 206 13.74 -12.11 12.06
C LYS A 206 12.86 -12.88 11.11
N GLN A 207 12.94 -12.54 9.83
CA GLN A 207 12.23 -13.18 8.73
C GLN A 207 13.25 -13.73 7.73
N GLU A 208 13.04 -14.93 7.26
CA GLU A 208 13.83 -15.51 6.16
C GLU A 208 13.64 -14.68 4.88
N VAL A 209 14.73 -14.52 4.14
CA VAL A 209 14.72 -13.97 2.79
C VAL A 209 15.18 -15.03 1.82
N LEU A 210 14.32 -15.35 0.85
CA LEU A 210 14.53 -16.48 -0.05
C LEU A 210 15.07 -16.04 -1.40
N SER A 211 15.87 -16.91 -2.03
CA SER A 211 16.20 -16.82 -3.45
C SER A 211 14.98 -17.11 -4.32
N LYS A 212 15.10 -16.93 -5.63
CA LYS A 212 14.04 -17.34 -6.59
C LYS A 212 13.82 -18.85 -6.62
N GLU A 213 14.82 -19.62 -6.25
CA GLU A 213 14.81 -21.08 -6.13
C GLU A 213 14.23 -21.56 -4.80
N GLY A 214 14.01 -20.63 -3.83
CA GLY A 214 13.40 -20.91 -2.52
C GLY A 214 14.41 -21.22 -1.41
N GLU A 215 15.70 -20.98 -1.64
CA GLU A 215 16.74 -21.17 -0.63
C GLU A 215 16.90 -19.92 0.25
N ILE A 216 17.23 -20.10 1.52
CA ILE A 216 17.48 -18.99 2.45
C ILE A 216 18.81 -18.31 2.08
N GLU A 217 18.77 -17.04 1.69
CA GLU A 217 19.97 -16.25 1.42
C GLU A 217 20.44 -15.48 2.65
N TYR A 218 19.51 -14.90 3.41
CA TYR A 218 19.79 -14.16 4.65
C TYR A 218 18.52 -13.99 5.48
N TYR A 219 18.65 -13.28 6.61
CA TYR A 219 17.52 -12.93 7.48
C TYR A 219 17.35 -11.43 7.54
N LEU A 220 16.12 -10.97 7.36
CA LEU A 220 15.71 -9.60 7.64
C LEU A 220 15.38 -9.49 9.13
N GLU A 221 15.98 -8.54 9.83
CA GLU A 221 15.84 -8.41 11.28
C GLU A 221 15.16 -7.10 11.68
N LYS A 222 14.42 -7.13 12.79
CA LYS A 222 13.88 -5.93 13.43
C LYS A 222 15.00 -4.98 13.85
N PRO A 223 14.76 -3.65 13.87
CA PRO A 223 15.70 -2.69 14.42
C PRO A 223 16.08 -3.03 15.88
N LYS A 224 17.33 -2.79 16.26
CA LYS A 224 17.74 -2.84 17.69
C LYS A 224 17.19 -1.66 18.46
N ASN A 225 17.26 -0.48 17.86
CA ASN A 225 16.78 0.72 18.51
C ASN A 225 15.25 0.66 18.65
N PRO A 226 14.71 0.71 19.89
CA PRO A 226 13.27 0.67 20.14
C PRO A 226 12.50 1.82 19.46
N GLU A 227 13.15 2.96 19.23
CA GLU A 227 12.54 4.10 18.55
C GLU A 227 12.04 3.72 17.15
N TYR A 228 12.73 2.81 16.46
CA TYR A 228 12.39 2.35 15.11
C TYR A 228 11.52 1.10 15.08
N ARG A 229 11.09 0.58 16.23
CA ARG A 229 10.17 -0.56 16.31
C ARG A 229 8.72 -0.10 16.28
N ASN A 230 7.86 -0.87 15.66
CA ASN A 230 6.42 -0.60 15.68
C ASN A 230 5.84 -0.93 17.04
N ILE A 231 5.45 0.11 17.79
CA ILE A 231 4.95 0.00 19.16
C ILE A 231 3.72 -0.91 19.25
N SER A 232 2.89 -0.96 18.19
CA SER A 232 1.71 -1.82 18.18
C SER A 232 2.08 -3.30 18.19
N LEU A 233 3.18 -3.69 17.56
CA LEU A 233 3.68 -5.07 17.65
C LEU A 233 4.18 -5.39 19.05
N GLU A 234 4.91 -4.47 19.67
CA GLU A 234 5.42 -4.67 21.04
C GLU A 234 4.32 -4.80 22.11
N LYS A 235 3.09 -4.38 21.78
CA LYS A 235 1.92 -4.52 22.66
C LYS A 235 1.21 -5.86 22.52
N ILE A 236 1.46 -6.64 21.48
CA ILE A 236 0.70 -7.88 21.21
C ILE A 236 0.84 -8.88 22.38
N ASP A 237 2.07 -9.09 22.86
CA ASP A 237 2.30 -10.02 23.98
C ASP A 237 1.51 -9.59 25.22
N LYS A 238 1.51 -8.28 25.54
CA LYS A 238 0.72 -7.71 26.63
C LYS A 238 -0.79 -7.88 26.42
N LEU A 239 -1.28 -7.68 25.21
CA LEU A 239 -2.69 -7.90 24.88
C LEU A 239 -3.09 -9.37 25.03
N ILE A 240 -2.19 -10.30 24.71
CA ILE A 240 -2.40 -11.74 24.93
C ILE A 240 -2.48 -12.04 26.44
N GLU A 241 -1.59 -11.45 27.26
CA GLU A 241 -1.62 -11.61 28.71
C GLU A 241 -2.92 -11.06 29.32
N GLU A 242 -3.40 -9.90 28.85
CA GLU A 242 -4.64 -9.26 29.35
C GLU A 242 -5.92 -9.98 28.89
N HIS A 243 -5.91 -10.63 27.73
CA HIS A 243 -7.09 -11.21 27.10
C HIS A 243 -7.05 -12.74 26.95
N THR A 244 -6.06 -13.43 27.50
CA THR A 244 -5.83 -14.86 27.40
C THR A 244 -5.31 -15.30 26.01
N THR A 245 -5.91 -14.83 24.92
CA THR A 245 -5.46 -15.07 23.55
C THR A 245 -5.57 -13.80 22.71
N PHE A 246 -4.85 -13.75 21.57
CA PHE A 246 -5.00 -12.64 20.63
C PHE A 246 -6.39 -12.62 19.98
N ASP A 247 -6.99 -13.79 19.76
CA ASP A 247 -8.38 -13.90 19.25
C ASP A 247 -9.39 -13.30 20.24
N ASP A 248 -9.20 -13.49 21.57
CA ASP A 248 -10.06 -12.89 22.59
C ASP A 248 -9.96 -11.36 22.58
N TYR A 249 -8.75 -10.82 22.40
CA TYR A 249 -8.57 -9.39 22.18
C TYR A 249 -9.30 -8.92 20.90
N LEU A 250 -9.11 -9.61 19.76
CA LEU A 250 -9.76 -9.25 18.49
C LEU A 250 -11.29 -9.32 18.57
N ASN A 251 -11.84 -10.24 19.39
CA ASN A 251 -13.28 -10.32 19.65
C ASN A 251 -13.81 -9.04 20.33
N GLN A 252 -13.04 -8.46 21.24
CA GLN A 252 -13.49 -7.33 22.05
C GLN A 252 -13.18 -5.97 21.41
N VAL A 253 -12.16 -5.88 20.54
CA VAL A 253 -11.69 -4.60 19.99
C VAL A 253 -12.76 -3.93 19.10
N PRO A 254 -13.08 -2.65 19.35
CA PRO A 254 -13.94 -1.88 18.45
C PRO A 254 -13.21 -1.55 17.13
N ILE A 255 -13.91 -1.69 16.01
CA ILE A 255 -13.35 -1.41 14.67
C ILE A 255 -13.72 0.03 14.25
N LYS A 256 -12.70 0.85 14.00
CA LYS A 256 -12.81 2.19 13.39
C LYS A 256 -12.23 2.17 11.97
N CYS A 257 -13.04 1.86 11.00
CA CYS A 257 -12.61 1.73 9.61
C CYS A 257 -12.02 3.04 9.07
N LEU A 258 -10.75 3.03 8.70
CA LEU A 258 -10.02 4.18 8.15
C LEU A 258 -10.55 4.59 6.77
N VAL A 259 -10.91 3.62 5.95
CA VAL A 259 -11.46 3.83 4.60
C VAL A 259 -12.82 4.54 4.67
N LYS A 260 -13.67 4.15 5.63
CA LYS A 260 -14.93 4.86 5.89
C LYS A 260 -14.69 6.33 6.27
N GLN A 261 -13.68 6.60 7.12
CA GLN A 261 -13.36 7.97 7.53
C GLN A 261 -12.82 8.82 6.38
N LYS A 262 -12.07 8.21 5.46
CA LYS A 262 -11.49 8.87 4.28
C LYS A 262 -12.43 8.93 3.09
N LYS A 263 -13.59 8.25 3.16
CA LYS A 263 -14.51 8.05 2.03
C LYS A 263 -13.80 7.49 0.80
N GLU A 264 -13.03 6.43 1.03
CA GLU A 264 -12.10 5.84 0.09
C GLU A 264 -12.63 4.51 -0.48
N LEU A 265 -12.23 4.17 -1.70
CA LEU A 265 -12.35 2.83 -2.27
C LEU A 265 -11.00 2.36 -2.86
N TYR A 266 -10.90 1.06 -3.08
CA TYR A 266 -9.75 0.44 -3.73
C TYR A 266 -10.18 -0.25 -5.05
N LEU A 267 -9.47 0.05 -6.14
CA LEU A 267 -9.57 -0.67 -7.41
C LEU A 267 -8.30 -1.50 -7.60
N SER A 268 -8.45 -2.83 -7.72
CA SER A 268 -7.36 -3.75 -7.99
C SER A 268 -7.01 -3.82 -9.48
N ALA A 269 -5.81 -4.30 -9.80
CA ALA A 269 -5.34 -4.42 -11.18
C ALA A 269 -6.13 -5.42 -12.03
N ASP A 270 -6.81 -6.37 -11.42
CA ASP A 270 -7.74 -7.29 -12.09
C ASP A 270 -9.17 -6.73 -12.19
N GLY A 271 -9.36 -5.43 -11.95
CA GLY A 271 -10.59 -4.68 -12.20
C GLY A 271 -11.64 -4.75 -11.08
N LEU A 272 -11.30 -5.25 -9.90
CA LEU A 272 -12.25 -5.44 -8.81
C LEU A 272 -12.32 -4.22 -7.89
N ILE A 273 -13.53 -3.79 -7.54
CA ILE A 273 -13.75 -2.82 -6.49
C ILE A 273 -13.84 -3.54 -5.15
N ILE A 274 -12.91 -3.23 -4.28
CA ILE A 274 -12.75 -3.81 -2.94
C ILE A 274 -12.83 -2.69 -1.90
N PRO A 275 -13.33 -2.94 -0.67
CA PRO A 275 -13.43 -1.89 0.33
C PRO A 275 -12.10 -1.18 0.64
N CYS A 276 -10.98 -1.93 0.68
CA CYS A 276 -9.65 -1.34 0.94
C CYS A 276 -8.51 -2.28 0.50
N GLY A 277 -7.31 -1.72 0.32
CA GLY A 277 -6.11 -2.50 -0.01
C GLY A 277 -5.73 -3.54 1.05
N TRP A 278 -6.13 -3.37 2.33
CA TRP A 278 -5.89 -4.34 3.39
C TRP A 278 -6.75 -5.60 3.30
N LEU A 279 -7.91 -5.52 2.67
CA LEU A 279 -8.70 -6.70 2.30
C LEU A 279 -8.20 -7.27 0.97
N ALA A 280 -7.75 -6.43 0.05
CA ALA A 280 -7.17 -6.88 -1.21
C ALA A 280 -5.92 -7.74 -0.99
N ASP A 281 -5.08 -7.46 0.02
CA ASP A 281 -3.89 -8.27 0.35
C ASP A 281 -4.21 -9.68 0.87
N ARG A 282 -5.50 -10.01 1.06
CA ARG A 282 -6.00 -11.34 1.44
C ARG A 282 -6.47 -12.17 0.24
N MET A 283 -6.45 -11.61 -0.96
CA MET A 283 -6.96 -12.30 -2.14
C MET A 283 -5.95 -13.26 -2.75
N TYR A 284 -4.66 -12.92 -2.69
CA TYR A 284 -3.58 -13.68 -3.34
C TYR A 284 -2.36 -13.78 -2.44
N GLY A 285 -1.51 -14.76 -2.69
CA GLY A 285 -0.18 -14.85 -2.16
C GLY A 285 -0.05 -15.47 -0.77
N LEU A 286 0.91 -14.99 0.00
CA LEU A 286 1.33 -15.60 1.27
C LEU A 286 0.24 -15.72 2.33
N HIS A 287 -0.88 -15.05 2.15
CA HIS A 287 -1.94 -14.97 3.16
C HIS A 287 -3.19 -15.77 2.81
N THR A 288 -3.22 -16.47 1.66
CA THR A 288 -4.42 -17.16 1.16
C THR A 288 -4.90 -18.30 2.05
N ASP A 289 -4.01 -18.91 2.84
CA ASP A 289 -4.35 -19.95 3.81
C ASP A 289 -4.74 -19.42 5.21
N SER A 290 -4.68 -18.08 5.41
CA SER A 290 -5.04 -17.47 6.69
C SER A 290 -6.56 -17.44 6.92
N LYS A 291 -6.94 -17.36 8.20
CA LYS A 291 -8.34 -17.23 8.62
C LYS A 291 -9.02 -16.00 8.00
N SER A 292 -8.32 -14.87 7.99
CA SER A 292 -8.83 -13.63 7.38
C SER A 292 -9.01 -13.72 5.87
N SER A 293 -8.16 -14.46 5.16
CA SER A 293 -8.34 -14.72 3.74
C SER A 293 -9.58 -15.58 3.48
N LYS A 294 -9.73 -16.68 4.20
CA LYS A 294 -10.94 -17.54 4.09
C LYS A 294 -12.21 -16.74 4.34
N GLN A 295 -12.27 -15.97 5.44
CA GLN A 295 -13.43 -15.10 5.73
C GLN A 295 -13.74 -14.15 4.57
N PHE A 296 -12.72 -13.55 3.95
CA PHE A 296 -12.95 -12.60 2.86
C PHE A 296 -13.40 -13.29 1.58
N TRP A 297 -12.81 -14.45 1.24
CA TRP A 297 -13.25 -15.25 0.09
C TRP A 297 -14.65 -15.78 0.25
N ASP A 298 -15.06 -16.21 1.45
CA ASP A 298 -16.45 -16.64 1.72
C ASP A 298 -17.43 -15.50 1.40
N LEU A 299 -17.13 -14.26 1.83
CA LEU A 299 -17.95 -13.09 1.49
C LEU A 299 -17.96 -12.80 -0.02
N ILE A 300 -16.83 -12.96 -0.71
CA ILE A 300 -16.75 -12.79 -2.17
C ILE A 300 -17.62 -13.83 -2.87
N HIS A 301 -17.57 -15.09 -2.46
CA HIS A 301 -18.39 -16.16 -3.03
C HIS A 301 -19.90 -15.90 -2.83
N GLU A 302 -20.30 -15.42 -1.67
CA GLU A 302 -21.71 -15.09 -1.36
C GLU A 302 -22.28 -13.95 -2.23
N VAL A 303 -21.44 -13.11 -2.81
CA VAL A 303 -21.85 -12.00 -3.67
C VAL A 303 -21.70 -12.28 -5.17
N GLY A 304 -21.45 -13.55 -5.54
CA GLY A 304 -21.32 -13.97 -6.94
C GLY A 304 -19.88 -14.09 -7.43
N GLY A 305 -18.93 -14.20 -6.50
CA GLY A 305 -17.51 -14.31 -6.82
C GLY A 305 -16.90 -12.98 -7.28
N LYS A 306 -15.76 -13.06 -7.94
CA LYS A 306 -15.08 -11.88 -8.50
C LYS A 306 -15.93 -11.12 -9.53
N ASP A 307 -16.77 -11.83 -10.27
CA ASP A 307 -17.63 -11.23 -11.30
C ASP A 307 -18.56 -10.16 -10.72
N GLY A 308 -19.09 -10.36 -9.52
CA GLY A 308 -19.93 -9.38 -8.83
C GLY A 308 -19.19 -8.11 -8.35
N LEU A 309 -17.87 -8.11 -8.40
CA LEU A 309 -17.00 -7.00 -8.00
C LEU A 309 -16.26 -6.36 -9.17
N ASP A 310 -16.37 -6.92 -10.38
CA ASP A 310 -15.68 -6.47 -11.59
C ASP A 310 -16.29 -5.16 -12.12
N ALA A 311 -15.55 -4.07 -11.93
CA ALA A 311 -15.98 -2.73 -12.37
C ALA A 311 -16.02 -2.55 -13.89
N ARG A 312 -15.52 -3.49 -14.66
CA ARG A 312 -15.68 -3.52 -16.13
C ARG A 312 -17.06 -4.03 -16.53
N LYS A 313 -17.74 -4.77 -15.62
CA LYS A 313 -19.07 -5.38 -15.80
C LYS A 313 -20.17 -4.63 -15.07
N HIS A 314 -19.87 -4.10 -13.90
CA HIS A 314 -20.78 -3.41 -13.00
C HIS A 314 -20.29 -2.00 -12.72
N SER A 315 -21.19 -1.04 -12.49
CA SER A 315 -20.79 0.30 -12.08
C SER A 315 -20.20 0.30 -10.66
N ILE A 316 -19.29 1.26 -10.40
CA ILE A 316 -18.76 1.48 -9.02
C ILE A 316 -19.91 1.63 -8.03
N LYS A 317 -21.00 2.32 -8.41
CA LYS A 317 -22.16 2.53 -7.56
C LYS A 317 -22.81 1.22 -7.14
N GLU A 318 -23.11 0.32 -8.10
CA GLU A 318 -23.71 -0.98 -7.83
C GLU A 318 -22.85 -1.83 -6.88
N ILE A 319 -21.53 -1.82 -7.09
CA ILE A 319 -20.60 -2.60 -6.26
C ILE A 319 -20.52 -2.03 -4.84
N VAL A 320 -20.32 -0.72 -4.70
CA VAL A 320 -20.14 -0.04 -3.41
C VAL A 320 -21.41 -0.09 -2.55
N GLU A 321 -22.58 0.05 -3.16
CA GLU A 321 -23.88 -0.08 -2.50
C GLU A 321 -24.34 -1.55 -2.40
N GLY A 322 -23.55 -2.47 -2.93
CA GLY A 322 -23.82 -3.88 -3.02
C GLY A 322 -23.61 -4.65 -1.71
N LYS A 323 -23.80 -5.98 -1.81
CA LYS A 323 -23.82 -6.87 -0.64
C LYS A 323 -22.47 -6.96 0.07
N LEU A 324 -21.32 -6.97 -0.67
CA LEU A 324 -20.00 -7.11 -0.06
C LEU A 324 -19.72 -5.97 0.94
N PHE A 325 -19.87 -4.73 0.51
CA PHE A 325 -19.61 -3.55 1.36
C PHE A 325 -20.53 -3.52 2.59
N LYS A 326 -21.80 -3.93 2.43
CA LYS A 326 -22.74 -4.07 3.55
C LYS A 326 -22.29 -5.14 4.52
N LYS A 327 -22.00 -6.36 4.05
CA LYS A 327 -21.57 -7.49 4.89
C LYS A 327 -20.29 -7.20 5.65
N VAL A 328 -19.28 -6.57 5.00
CA VAL A 328 -18.06 -6.16 5.67
C VAL A 328 -18.36 -5.15 6.79
N SER A 329 -19.23 -4.16 6.57
CA SER A 329 -19.59 -3.20 7.62
C SER A 329 -20.46 -3.82 8.73
N GLU A 330 -21.35 -4.75 8.41
CA GLU A 330 -22.16 -5.50 9.38
C GLU A 330 -21.31 -6.42 10.25
N SER A 331 -20.21 -6.97 9.71
CA SER A 331 -19.27 -7.80 10.45
C SER A 331 -18.67 -7.09 11.67
N TRP A 332 -18.54 -5.77 11.64
CA TRP A 332 -17.96 -5.00 12.74
C TRP A 332 -18.81 -4.98 14.01
N THR A 333 -20.10 -5.27 13.88
CA THR A 333 -21.05 -5.37 15.00
C THR A 333 -21.14 -6.78 15.60
N LYS A 334 -20.51 -7.77 14.97
CA LYS A 334 -20.44 -9.13 15.48
C LYS A 334 -19.57 -9.18 16.74
N LYS A 335 -19.94 -10.04 17.69
CA LYS A 335 -19.22 -10.13 18.97
C LYS A 335 -17.87 -10.83 18.82
N THR A 336 -17.81 -11.88 18.00
CA THR A 336 -16.62 -12.72 17.86
C THR A 336 -16.25 -12.96 16.41
N ILE A 337 -14.99 -13.31 16.19
CA ILE A 337 -14.48 -13.73 14.88
C ILE A 337 -15.24 -14.98 14.39
N SER A 338 -15.57 -15.90 15.29
CA SER A 338 -16.36 -17.11 14.96
C SER A 338 -17.81 -16.82 14.57
N GLU A 339 -18.39 -15.73 15.06
CA GLU A 339 -19.71 -15.23 14.65
C GLU A 339 -19.67 -14.38 13.36
N GLY A 340 -18.50 -14.23 12.74
CA GLY A 340 -18.32 -13.52 11.48
C GLY A 340 -17.79 -12.09 11.60
N LYS A 341 -17.24 -11.67 12.75
CA LYS A 341 -16.46 -10.42 12.85
C LYS A 341 -15.22 -10.55 11.98
N MET A 342 -14.98 -9.57 11.10
CA MET A 342 -13.85 -9.60 10.18
C MET A 342 -12.52 -9.45 10.95
N GLU A 343 -11.74 -10.53 11.02
CA GLU A 343 -10.44 -10.56 11.67
C GLU A 343 -9.50 -9.48 11.12
N ARG A 344 -9.38 -9.37 9.79
CA ARG A 344 -8.50 -8.37 9.16
C ARG A 344 -8.86 -6.93 9.54
N CYS A 345 -10.16 -6.63 9.63
CA CYS A 345 -10.62 -5.32 10.08
C CYS A 345 -10.29 -5.08 11.56
N ALA A 346 -10.41 -6.09 12.41
CA ALA A 346 -10.05 -6.00 13.83
C ALA A 346 -8.54 -5.78 14.03
N VAL A 347 -7.70 -6.48 13.27
CA VAL A 347 -6.23 -6.34 13.33
C VAL A 347 -5.77 -4.97 12.84
N VAL A 348 -6.29 -4.48 11.71
CA VAL A 348 -5.78 -3.27 11.04
C VAL A 348 -6.45 -2.00 11.55
N CYS A 349 -7.76 -2.06 11.80
CA CYS A 349 -8.58 -0.91 12.18
C CYS A 349 -9.12 -1.00 13.63
N GLY A 350 -8.63 -1.96 14.42
CA GLY A 350 -8.91 -2.06 15.87
C GLY A 350 -8.29 -0.89 16.62
N GLN A 351 -9.03 -0.32 17.59
CA GLN A 351 -8.66 0.97 18.20
C GLN A 351 -7.37 0.93 19.03
N ASP A 352 -7.06 -0.16 19.67
CA ASP A 352 -5.97 -0.23 20.64
C ASP A 352 -4.64 -0.68 20.01
N LEU A 353 -4.69 -1.48 18.96
CA LEU A 353 -3.50 -1.99 18.27
C LEU A 353 -2.92 -0.97 17.28
N ASP A 354 -3.74 -0.41 16.43
CA ASP A 354 -3.45 0.65 15.46
C ASP A 354 -2.06 0.59 14.79
N ILE A 355 -1.77 -0.56 14.16
CA ILE A 355 -0.48 -0.83 13.51
C ILE A 355 -0.12 0.27 12.49
N LEU A 356 -1.13 0.90 11.88
CA LEU A 356 -0.93 1.88 10.82
C LEU A 356 -0.59 3.28 11.34
N LYS A 357 -1.20 3.74 12.42
CA LYS A 357 -0.91 5.08 12.97
C LYS A 357 0.52 5.19 13.50
N ASN A 358 1.07 4.08 14.00
CA ASN A 358 2.40 4.04 14.58
C ASN A 358 3.51 3.73 13.56
N GLN A 359 3.22 3.79 12.26
CA GLN A 359 4.23 3.50 11.23
C GLN A 359 5.24 4.63 11.01
N ALA A 360 4.85 5.89 11.14
CA ALA A 360 5.79 7.00 10.95
C ALA A 360 6.59 7.28 12.22
N VAL A 361 7.92 7.33 12.11
CA VAL A 361 8.82 7.71 13.22
C VAL A 361 9.02 9.21 13.24
N LYS A 362 9.44 9.76 12.11
CA LYS A 362 9.71 11.18 11.91
C LYS A 362 9.17 11.61 10.55
N ILE A 363 8.48 12.74 10.52
CA ILE A 363 8.04 13.37 9.28
C ILE A 363 8.74 14.73 9.21
N TYR A 364 9.73 14.83 8.38
CA TYR A 364 10.39 16.11 8.09
C TYR A 364 9.76 16.71 6.86
N ARG A 365 9.16 17.91 7.00
CA ARG A 365 8.78 18.77 5.89
C ARG A 365 9.88 19.78 5.73
N TYR A 366 10.55 19.77 4.58
CA TYR A 366 11.50 20.81 4.25
C TYR A 366 10.71 22.01 3.74
N GLU A 367 10.85 23.15 4.39
CA GLU A 367 10.26 24.40 3.91
C GLU A 367 10.76 24.66 2.48
N SER A 368 9.87 25.12 1.61
CA SER A 368 10.21 25.44 0.23
C SER A 368 11.36 26.43 0.21
N TYR A 369 12.44 26.09 -0.48
CA TYR A 369 13.35 27.13 -0.98
C TYR A 369 12.47 28.08 -1.81
N ASP A 370 12.32 29.31 -1.33
CA ASP A 370 11.65 30.36 -2.06
C ASP A 370 12.17 30.40 -3.50
N LYS A 371 11.25 30.23 -4.45
CA LYS A 371 11.53 30.60 -5.83
C LYS A 371 11.76 32.10 -5.85
N LYS A 372 13.02 32.51 -5.82
CA LYS A 372 13.44 33.83 -6.28
C LYS A 372 13.54 33.85 -7.79
#